data_50aac1b295a5e3293eebe1319260dcaf
#
_entry.id   50aac1b295a5e3293eebe1319260dcaf
#
_cell.length_a   1.000
_cell.length_b   1.000
_cell.length_c   1.000
_cell.angle_alpha   90.00
_cell.angle_beta   90.00
_cell.angle_gamma   90.00
#
_symmetry.space_group_name_H-M   'P 1'
#
loop_
_entity.id
_entity.type
_entity.pdbx_description
1 polymer ?
#
loop_
_entity_poly.entity_id
_entity_poly.type
_entity_poly.pdbx_seq_one_letter_code
_entity_poly.pdbx_strand_id
1 'polypeptide(L)'
;MFRIGRSQKVTKPACLCLVLLLFMPLACAAGTIVRVSTSIGDFSIELFDDSAPITVKNFLKYVERNDYNGTYFHRVIDDFVAQGGAYRFQPYVGPIDVPTDPPIVNEFNVSNSRGTIAMAKLDGNPDSATNQWFVNLADNVNLDTLNGGFTVLGIVLGDGMTIVDAIDNQPTVNLGYKAESAPYVETAYTDPTDFIYMNIE
;
A
#
# COMPACT_ATOMS: atom_id res chain seq x y z
N MET A 1 -0.37 -80.63 56.69
CA MET A 1 0.27 -79.29 56.96
C MET A 1 0.43 -78.54 55.63
N PHE A 2 -0.56 -77.70 55.23
CA PHE A 2 -0.61 -77.09 53.98
C PHE A 2 -0.19 -75.60 54.16
N ARG A 3 0.83 -75.16 53.41
CA ARG A 3 1.30 -73.76 53.35
C ARG A 3 0.65 -73.09 52.16
N ILE A 4 -0.15 -72.04 52.41
CA ILE A 4 -0.79 -71.22 51.43
C ILE A 4 0.22 -70.14 51.01
N GLY A 5 0.61 -70.17 49.72
CA GLY A 5 1.46 -69.13 49.13
C GLY A 5 0.64 -67.86 48.81
N ARG A 6 1.06 -66.68 49.33
CA ARG A 6 0.52 -65.39 48.99
C ARG A 6 1.07 -64.93 47.64
N SER A 7 0.17 -64.73 46.67
CA SER A 7 0.46 -64.03 45.38
C SER A 7 0.57 -62.55 45.60
N GLN A 8 1.73 -61.97 45.29
CA GLN A 8 1.93 -60.56 45.27
C GLN A 8 1.49 -60.00 43.87
N LYS A 9 0.51 -59.13 43.87
CA LYS A 9 0.12 -58.36 42.67
C LYS A 9 1.15 -57.23 42.44
N VAL A 10 1.93 -57.33 41.34
CA VAL A 10 2.80 -56.29 40.87
C VAL A 10 1.96 -55.28 40.13
N THR A 11 1.73 -54.11 40.72
CA THR A 11 1.11 -52.96 40.05
C THR A 11 2.16 -52.20 39.21
N LYS A 12 1.98 -52.17 37.87
CA LYS A 12 2.82 -51.39 36.98
C LYS A 12 2.47 -49.92 37.14
N PRO A 13 3.45 -49.01 37.27
CA PRO A 13 3.16 -47.57 37.25
C PRO A 13 2.73 -47.15 35.86
N ALA A 14 1.56 -46.51 35.75
CA ALA A 14 1.12 -45.83 34.54
C ALA A 14 1.97 -44.55 34.34
N CYS A 15 2.81 -44.56 33.32
CA CYS A 15 3.56 -43.38 32.90
C CYS A 15 2.60 -42.38 32.21
N LEU A 16 2.19 -41.36 32.96
CA LEU A 16 1.36 -40.28 32.45
C LEU A 16 2.27 -39.33 31.65
N CYS A 17 2.36 -39.53 30.32
CA CYS A 17 3.01 -38.54 29.43
C CYS A 17 2.17 -37.26 29.35
N LEU A 18 2.56 -36.24 30.10
CA LEU A 18 2.01 -34.91 30.00
C LEU A 18 2.52 -34.27 28.69
N VAL A 19 1.69 -34.28 27.63
CA VAL A 19 1.97 -33.55 26.39
C VAL A 19 1.73 -32.08 26.64
N LEU A 20 2.82 -31.33 26.86
CA LEU A 20 2.80 -29.89 26.98
C LEU A 20 2.66 -29.31 25.56
N LEU A 21 1.42 -28.98 25.14
CA LEU A 21 1.18 -28.18 23.91
C LEU A 21 1.72 -26.77 24.14
N LEU A 22 2.91 -26.51 23.63
CA LEU A 22 3.42 -25.13 23.51
C LEU A 22 2.53 -24.38 22.48
N PHE A 23 1.59 -23.60 22.97
CA PHE A 23 0.95 -22.55 22.20
C PHE A 23 2.02 -21.46 21.96
N MET A 24 2.72 -21.52 20.82
CA MET A 24 3.47 -20.37 20.32
C MET A 24 2.43 -19.35 19.81
N PRO A 25 2.37 -18.13 20.37
CA PRO A 25 1.59 -17.08 19.74
C PRO A 25 2.19 -16.84 18.34
N LEU A 26 1.37 -16.97 17.31
CA LEU A 26 1.70 -16.53 15.96
C LEU A 26 1.80 -14.99 16.06
N ALA A 27 3.03 -14.47 16.19
CA ALA A 27 3.26 -13.05 16.07
C ALA A 27 2.94 -12.70 14.61
N CYS A 28 1.78 -12.08 14.36
CA CYS A 28 1.51 -11.40 13.11
C CYS A 28 2.58 -10.29 13.04
N ALA A 29 3.51 -10.40 12.12
CA ALA A 29 4.44 -9.30 11.87
C ALA A 29 3.61 -8.10 11.42
N ALA A 30 3.73 -6.99 12.13
CA ALA A 30 3.14 -5.74 11.65
C ALA A 30 3.83 -5.38 10.32
N GLY A 31 3.03 -5.01 9.32
CA GLY A 31 3.55 -4.59 8.03
C GLY A 31 4.45 -3.35 8.16
N THR A 32 5.30 -3.13 7.17
CA THR A 32 6.12 -1.91 7.09
C THR A 32 5.19 -0.69 7.01
N ILE A 33 5.46 0.33 7.83
CA ILE A 33 4.67 1.57 7.82
C ILE A 33 5.50 2.66 7.16
N VAL A 34 4.90 3.38 6.22
CA VAL A 34 5.44 4.59 5.61
C VAL A 34 4.52 5.77 5.89
N ARG A 35 5.11 6.97 6.00
CA ARG A 35 4.37 8.22 6.16
C ARG A 35 4.39 8.98 4.84
N VAL A 36 3.22 9.46 4.44
CA VAL A 36 3.05 10.40 3.32
C VAL A 36 2.75 11.76 3.90
N SER A 37 3.68 12.68 3.77
CA SER A 37 3.51 14.09 4.17
C SER A 37 3.09 14.90 2.96
N THR A 38 1.95 15.60 3.05
CA THR A 38 1.44 16.45 1.97
C THR A 38 1.31 17.91 2.39
N SER A 39 1.12 18.80 1.42
CA SER A 39 0.90 20.24 1.69
C SER A 39 -0.38 20.54 2.48
N ILE A 40 -1.32 19.59 2.60
CA ILE A 40 -2.59 19.77 3.32
C ILE A 40 -2.79 18.81 4.51
N GLY A 41 -1.79 18.00 4.83
CA GLY A 41 -1.80 17.07 5.97
C GLY A 41 -1.07 15.77 5.66
N ASP A 42 -0.88 14.95 6.68
CA ASP A 42 -0.12 13.72 6.61
C ASP A 42 -1.02 12.50 6.83
N PHE A 43 -0.66 11.38 6.20
CA PHE A 43 -1.28 10.09 6.47
C PHE A 43 -0.23 8.97 6.45
N SER A 44 -0.54 7.86 7.11
CA SER A 44 0.34 6.69 7.14
C SER A 44 -0.28 5.53 6.37
N ILE A 45 0.58 4.69 5.82
CA ILE A 45 0.23 3.50 5.05
C ILE A 45 0.89 2.31 5.71
N GLU A 46 0.14 1.24 5.98
CA GLU A 46 0.69 -0.07 6.28
C GLU A 46 0.84 -0.85 4.97
N LEU A 47 2.06 -1.30 4.68
CA LEU A 47 2.36 -2.08 3.49
C LEU A 47 2.08 -3.57 3.72
N PHE A 48 1.66 -4.25 2.66
CA PHE A 48 1.32 -5.68 2.68
C PHE A 48 2.52 -6.54 2.27
N ASP A 49 3.57 -6.54 3.12
CA ASP A 49 4.85 -7.20 2.86
C ASP A 49 4.71 -8.67 2.45
N ASP A 50 3.77 -9.40 3.07
CA ASP A 50 3.54 -10.83 2.78
C ASP A 50 2.65 -11.06 1.55
N SER A 51 1.74 -10.13 1.25
CA SER A 51 0.74 -10.28 0.19
C SER A 51 1.23 -9.82 -1.18
N ALA A 52 2.15 -8.83 -1.21
CA ALA A 52 2.70 -8.25 -2.42
C ALA A 52 4.20 -7.93 -2.27
N PRO A 53 5.05 -8.93 -1.95
CA PRO A 53 6.45 -8.69 -1.55
C PRO A 53 7.31 -8.04 -2.64
N ILE A 54 7.11 -8.36 -3.91
CA ILE A 54 7.85 -7.74 -5.03
C ILE A 54 7.43 -6.28 -5.18
N THR A 55 6.13 -6.02 -5.11
CA THR A 55 5.53 -4.70 -5.25
C THR A 55 5.92 -3.79 -4.09
N VAL A 56 5.83 -4.28 -2.85
CA VAL A 56 6.27 -3.54 -1.66
C VAL A 56 7.76 -3.21 -1.75
N LYS A 57 8.60 -4.19 -2.11
CA LYS A 57 10.04 -3.95 -2.30
C LYS A 57 10.33 -2.92 -3.40
N ASN A 58 9.57 -2.95 -4.49
CA ASN A 58 9.69 -1.95 -5.56
C ASN A 58 9.32 -0.55 -5.04
N PHE A 59 8.20 -0.40 -4.34
CA PHE A 59 7.75 0.87 -3.77
C PHE A 59 8.78 1.42 -2.77
N LEU A 60 9.26 0.59 -1.84
CA LEU A 60 10.25 1.00 -0.83
C LEU A 60 11.58 1.45 -1.44
N LYS A 61 12.02 0.90 -2.58
CA LYS A 61 13.22 1.40 -3.27
C LYS A 61 13.09 2.87 -3.70
N TYR A 62 11.91 3.30 -4.17
CA TYR A 62 11.66 4.69 -4.51
C TYR A 62 11.60 5.57 -3.27
N VAL A 63 11.02 5.05 -2.16
CA VAL A 63 11.02 5.75 -0.86
C VAL A 63 12.45 5.94 -0.36
N GLU A 64 13.26 4.88 -0.28
CA GLU A 64 14.64 4.90 0.21
C GLU A 64 15.57 5.84 -0.60
N ARG A 65 15.31 5.97 -1.92
CA ARG A 65 16.05 6.91 -2.79
C ARG A 65 15.51 8.33 -2.74
N ASN A 66 14.44 8.58 -1.97
CA ASN A 66 13.70 9.85 -1.95
C ASN A 66 13.13 10.24 -3.32
N ASP A 67 12.82 9.27 -4.16
CA ASP A 67 12.28 9.51 -5.51
C ASP A 67 10.85 10.05 -5.49
N TYR A 68 10.12 9.83 -4.41
CA TYR A 68 8.78 10.39 -4.22
C TYR A 68 8.77 11.79 -3.61
N ASN A 69 9.92 12.27 -3.08
CA ASN A 69 9.97 13.59 -2.46
C ASN A 69 9.82 14.71 -3.49
N GLY A 70 8.89 15.63 -3.23
CA GLY A 70 8.53 16.71 -4.14
C GLY A 70 7.72 16.25 -5.37
N THR A 71 7.21 15.02 -5.38
CA THR A 71 6.20 14.61 -6.36
C THR A 71 4.83 15.18 -5.98
N TYR A 72 3.88 15.13 -6.89
CA TYR A 72 2.53 15.65 -6.67
C TYR A 72 1.47 14.66 -7.16
N PHE A 73 0.24 14.81 -6.64
CA PHE A 73 -0.92 14.13 -7.19
C PHE A 73 -1.23 14.75 -8.56
N HIS A 74 -1.03 13.99 -9.62
CA HIS A 74 -1.17 14.47 -10.98
C HIS A 74 -2.52 14.11 -11.62
N ARG A 75 -3.24 13.19 -10.98
CA ARG A 75 -4.56 12.72 -11.43
C ARG A 75 -5.41 12.28 -10.24
N VAL A 76 -6.42 13.09 -9.93
CA VAL A 76 -7.45 12.77 -8.93
C VAL A 76 -8.79 12.73 -9.65
N ILE A 77 -9.50 11.63 -9.52
CA ILE A 77 -10.83 11.41 -10.10
C ILE A 77 -11.76 11.09 -8.95
N ASP A 78 -12.75 11.94 -8.74
CA ASP A 78 -13.78 11.86 -7.72
C ASP A 78 -14.41 10.45 -7.67
N ASP A 79 -14.60 9.93 -6.46
CA ASP A 79 -15.13 8.59 -6.19
C ASP A 79 -14.38 7.44 -6.92
N PHE A 80 -13.14 7.67 -7.35
CA PHE A 80 -12.34 6.65 -8.01
C PHE A 80 -10.92 6.55 -7.42
N VAL A 81 -9.97 7.38 -7.84
CA VAL A 81 -8.58 7.26 -7.38
C VAL A 81 -7.89 8.62 -7.22
N ALA A 82 -6.95 8.70 -6.27
CA ALA A 82 -5.95 9.76 -6.17
C ALA A 82 -4.57 9.17 -6.55
N GLN A 83 -4.04 9.55 -7.73
CA GLN A 83 -2.84 8.97 -8.33
C GLN A 83 -1.65 9.94 -8.28
N GLY A 84 -0.48 9.42 -7.88
CA GLY A 84 0.76 10.16 -7.74
C GLY A 84 2.02 9.33 -8.06
N GLY A 85 3.19 9.88 -7.69
CA GLY A 85 4.49 9.18 -7.77
C GLY A 85 5.22 9.28 -9.11
N ALA A 86 4.62 9.90 -10.14
CA ALA A 86 5.18 9.93 -11.49
C ALA A 86 6.06 11.16 -11.76
N TYR A 87 5.68 12.32 -11.22
CA TYR A 87 6.19 13.59 -11.67
C TYR A 87 6.59 14.50 -10.52
N ARG A 88 7.67 15.27 -10.72
CA ARG A 88 8.04 16.44 -9.92
C ARG A 88 7.87 17.69 -10.78
N PHE A 89 7.58 18.81 -10.15
CA PHE A 89 7.59 20.08 -10.84
C PHE A 89 8.94 20.77 -10.67
N GLN A 90 9.56 21.17 -11.76
CA GLN A 90 10.79 21.97 -11.76
C GLN A 90 10.48 23.38 -12.29
N PRO A 91 10.75 24.44 -11.50
CA PRO A 91 10.55 25.82 -11.94
C PRO A 91 11.22 26.09 -13.29
N TYR A 92 10.54 26.81 -14.17
CA TYR A 92 10.97 27.18 -15.53
C TYR A 92 11.11 26.02 -16.54
N VAL A 93 10.98 24.77 -16.10
CA VAL A 93 11.04 23.55 -16.96
C VAL A 93 9.67 22.91 -17.08
N GLY A 94 8.91 22.90 -15.98
CA GLY A 94 7.62 22.22 -15.89
C GLY A 94 7.71 20.82 -15.25
N PRO A 95 6.71 19.97 -15.47
CA PRO A 95 6.71 18.61 -14.96
C PRO A 95 7.82 17.75 -15.57
N ILE A 96 8.64 17.14 -14.70
CA ILE A 96 9.69 16.19 -15.06
C ILE A 96 9.35 14.80 -14.52
N ASP A 97 9.72 13.77 -15.28
CA ASP A 97 9.49 12.39 -14.88
C ASP A 97 10.39 11.98 -13.71
N VAL A 98 9.84 11.25 -12.76
CA VAL A 98 10.63 10.48 -11.80
C VAL A 98 11.25 9.30 -12.57
N PRO A 99 12.58 9.07 -12.48
CA PRO A 99 13.22 7.93 -13.13
C PRO A 99 12.58 6.61 -12.69
N THR A 100 12.31 5.72 -13.66
CA THR A 100 11.67 4.42 -13.39
C THR A 100 12.69 3.29 -13.40
N ASP A 101 12.56 2.37 -12.45
CA ASP A 101 13.19 1.05 -12.51
C ASP A 101 12.49 0.17 -13.57
N PRO A 102 13.07 -0.98 -13.95
CA PRO A 102 12.37 -1.95 -14.78
C PRO A 102 11.01 -2.35 -14.19
N PRO A 103 9.99 -2.57 -15.02
CA PRO A 103 8.66 -2.94 -14.54
C PRO A 103 8.68 -4.26 -13.77
N ILE A 104 7.71 -4.43 -12.88
CA ILE A 104 7.58 -5.60 -12.01
C ILE A 104 6.39 -6.46 -12.44
N VAL A 105 6.47 -7.76 -12.11
CA VAL A 105 5.36 -8.72 -12.28
C VAL A 105 4.18 -8.32 -11.37
N ASN A 106 2.96 -8.55 -11.88
CA ASN A 106 1.72 -8.31 -11.15
C ASN A 106 1.53 -9.35 -10.03
N GLU A 107 1.21 -8.89 -8.82
CA GLU A 107 0.96 -9.72 -7.64
C GLU A 107 -0.49 -9.55 -7.13
N PHE A 108 -1.45 -9.30 -8.02
CA PHE A 108 -2.83 -9.06 -7.60
C PHE A 108 -3.38 -10.24 -6.78
N ASN A 109 -3.81 -9.96 -5.53
CA ASN A 109 -4.47 -10.93 -4.66
C ASN A 109 -5.39 -10.28 -3.60
N VAL A 110 -5.42 -8.96 -3.51
CA VAL A 110 -6.24 -8.19 -2.56
C VAL A 110 -7.12 -7.24 -3.35
N SER A 111 -8.40 -7.15 -2.96
CA SER A 111 -9.38 -6.27 -3.64
C SER A 111 -9.03 -4.80 -3.50
N ASN A 112 -9.27 -4.03 -4.56
CA ASN A 112 -9.12 -2.58 -4.63
C ASN A 112 -10.26 -1.85 -3.90
N SER A 113 -10.40 -2.11 -2.60
CA SER A 113 -11.40 -1.46 -1.75
C SER A 113 -10.95 -0.05 -1.37
N ARG A 114 -11.92 0.80 -0.97
CA ARG A 114 -11.63 2.15 -0.48
C ARG A 114 -10.54 2.14 0.60
N GLY A 115 -9.59 3.07 0.49
CA GLY A 115 -8.46 3.25 1.40
C GLY A 115 -7.27 2.34 1.12
N THR A 116 -7.38 1.36 0.22
CA THR A 116 -6.22 0.58 -0.24
C THR A 116 -5.38 1.38 -1.23
N ILE A 117 -4.09 1.02 -1.32
CA ILE A 117 -3.12 1.62 -2.23
C ILE A 117 -2.68 0.58 -3.23
N ALA A 118 -2.71 0.92 -4.51
CA ALA A 118 -2.33 0.00 -5.58
C ALA A 118 -1.37 0.64 -6.59
N MET A 119 -0.62 -0.21 -7.33
CA MET A 119 0.27 0.24 -8.39
C MET A 119 -0.49 0.52 -9.68
N ALA A 120 -0.23 1.69 -10.26
CA ALA A 120 -0.71 2.00 -11.61
C ALA A 120 0.09 1.23 -12.66
N LYS A 121 -0.58 0.90 -13.79
CA LYS A 121 -0.03 0.12 -14.90
C LYS A 121 -0.42 0.70 -16.25
N LEU A 122 0.31 0.33 -17.28
CA LEU A 122 -0.06 0.61 -18.66
C LEU A 122 -1.23 -0.29 -19.09
N ASP A 123 -2.16 0.27 -19.84
CA ASP A 123 -3.29 -0.50 -20.36
C ASP A 123 -2.81 -1.67 -21.23
N GLY A 124 -3.49 -2.82 -21.09
CA GLY A 124 -3.16 -4.05 -21.82
C GLY A 124 -1.85 -4.74 -21.40
N ASN A 125 -1.13 -4.23 -20.41
CA ASN A 125 0.10 -4.84 -19.90
C ASN A 125 0.06 -5.02 -18.37
N PRO A 126 -0.34 -6.20 -17.86
CA PRO A 126 -0.46 -6.46 -16.43
C PRO A 126 0.87 -6.32 -15.66
N ASP A 127 2.02 -6.59 -16.31
CA ASP A 127 3.35 -6.56 -15.69
C ASP A 127 4.12 -5.28 -16.03
N SER A 128 3.43 -4.12 -16.00
CA SER A 128 4.00 -2.83 -16.37
C SER A 128 4.14 -1.82 -15.22
N ALA A 129 3.87 -2.22 -13.99
CA ALA A 129 3.99 -1.34 -12.84
C ALA A 129 5.46 -0.91 -12.62
N THR A 130 5.68 0.38 -12.34
CA THR A 130 6.99 0.96 -12.04
C THR A 130 6.96 1.81 -10.76
N ASN A 131 6.76 3.14 -10.88
CA ASN A 131 6.79 4.09 -9.77
C ASN A 131 5.42 4.69 -9.43
N GLN A 132 4.43 4.62 -10.34
CA GLN A 132 3.14 5.26 -10.10
C GLN A 132 2.24 4.39 -9.22
N TRP A 133 1.57 5.05 -8.28
CA TRP A 133 0.63 4.42 -7.37
C TRP A 133 -0.61 5.29 -7.18
N PHE A 134 -1.67 4.71 -6.64
CA PHE A 134 -2.90 5.44 -6.34
C PHE A 134 -3.54 4.94 -5.05
N VAL A 135 -4.30 5.83 -4.39
CA VAL A 135 -5.22 5.47 -3.31
C VAL A 135 -6.60 5.27 -3.90
N ASN A 136 -7.27 4.20 -3.54
CA ASN A 136 -8.67 3.94 -3.89
C ASN A 136 -9.60 4.85 -3.04
N LEU A 137 -10.34 5.74 -3.68
CA LEU A 137 -11.29 6.66 -3.04
C LEU A 137 -12.65 5.99 -2.79
N ALA A 138 -12.95 4.92 -3.52
CA ALA A 138 -14.14 4.09 -3.38
C ALA A 138 -13.77 2.60 -3.50
N ASP A 139 -14.78 1.71 -3.40
CA ASP A 139 -14.60 0.29 -3.67
C ASP A 139 -14.55 0.03 -5.18
N ASN A 140 -13.33 0.00 -5.72
CA ASN A 140 -13.04 -0.14 -7.14
C ASN A 140 -12.87 -1.61 -7.57
N VAL A 141 -13.86 -2.47 -7.25
CA VAL A 141 -13.80 -3.93 -7.50
C VAL A 141 -13.64 -4.31 -8.99
N ASN A 142 -13.94 -3.40 -9.91
CA ASN A 142 -13.64 -3.57 -11.33
C ASN A 142 -12.14 -3.64 -11.62
N LEU A 143 -11.30 -2.98 -10.81
CA LEU A 143 -9.84 -3.04 -10.91
C LEU A 143 -9.27 -4.41 -10.51
N ASP A 144 -10.06 -5.26 -9.86
CA ASP A 144 -9.63 -6.61 -9.46
C ASP A 144 -9.53 -7.57 -10.65
N THR A 145 -10.21 -7.26 -11.74
CA THR A 145 -10.21 -8.09 -12.96
C THR A 145 -9.65 -7.38 -14.19
N LEU A 146 -9.71 -6.05 -14.22
CA LEU A 146 -9.22 -5.26 -15.32
C LEU A 146 -7.69 -5.41 -15.43
N ASN A 147 -7.18 -5.64 -16.63
CA ASN A 147 -5.74 -5.73 -16.93
C ASN A 147 -4.98 -6.71 -16.00
N GLY A 148 -5.59 -7.85 -15.66
CA GLY A 148 -5.03 -8.87 -14.77
C GLY A 148 -5.09 -8.52 -13.27
N GLY A 149 -5.91 -7.53 -12.88
CA GLY A 149 -6.02 -7.01 -11.51
C GLY A 149 -4.91 -6.01 -11.16
N PHE A 150 -5.21 -4.97 -10.41
CA PHE A 150 -4.22 -3.99 -9.92
C PHE A 150 -3.72 -4.42 -8.55
N THR A 151 -2.40 -4.64 -8.42
CA THR A 151 -1.80 -5.10 -7.17
C THR A 151 -1.95 -4.07 -6.06
N VAL A 152 -2.70 -4.44 -5.03
CA VAL A 152 -2.78 -3.69 -3.77
C VAL A 152 -1.52 -3.97 -2.95
N LEU A 153 -0.81 -2.90 -2.56
CA LEU A 153 0.45 -3.01 -1.80
C LEU A 153 0.33 -2.51 -0.36
N GLY A 154 -0.82 -1.96 0.03
CA GLY A 154 -1.01 -1.43 1.38
C GLY A 154 -2.37 -0.80 1.60
N ILE A 155 -2.56 -0.26 2.80
CA ILE A 155 -3.79 0.41 3.24
C ILE A 155 -3.46 1.66 4.06
N VAL A 156 -4.26 2.71 3.90
CA VAL A 156 -4.21 3.93 4.71
C VAL A 156 -4.64 3.62 6.14
N LEU A 157 -3.84 4.03 7.13
CA LEU A 157 -4.08 3.74 8.53
C LEU A 157 -4.95 4.80 9.22
N GLY A 158 -5.72 4.33 10.20
CA GLY A 158 -6.48 5.19 11.11
C GLY A 158 -7.43 6.15 10.40
N ASP A 159 -7.35 7.42 10.76
CA ASP A 159 -8.13 8.52 10.17
C ASP A 159 -7.45 9.18 8.96
N GLY A 160 -6.38 8.59 8.43
CA GLY A 160 -5.62 9.10 7.30
C GLY A 160 -6.47 9.33 6.04
N MET A 161 -7.55 8.57 5.86
CA MET A 161 -8.50 8.80 4.77
C MET A 161 -9.18 10.17 4.84
N THR A 162 -9.22 10.84 6.01
CA THR A 162 -9.69 12.23 6.12
C THR A 162 -8.82 13.19 5.29
N ILE A 163 -7.50 12.96 5.28
CA ILE A 163 -6.57 13.76 4.46
C ILE A 163 -6.71 13.41 2.98
N VAL A 164 -6.85 12.11 2.66
CA VAL A 164 -7.05 11.65 1.27
C VAL A 164 -8.36 12.20 0.70
N ASP A 165 -9.45 12.22 1.48
CA ASP A 165 -10.71 12.85 1.09
C ASP A 165 -10.58 14.37 0.93
N ALA A 166 -9.75 15.01 1.75
CA ALA A 166 -9.47 16.44 1.59
C ALA A 166 -8.68 16.71 0.29
N ILE A 167 -7.83 15.78 -0.16
CA ILE A 167 -7.18 15.86 -1.49
C ILE A 167 -8.21 15.73 -2.61
N ASP A 168 -9.12 14.75 -2.49
CA ASP A 168 -10.18 14.50 -3.47
C ASP A 168 -11.13 15.69 -3.63
N ASN A 169 -11.47 16.32 -2.52
CA ASN A 169 -12.36 17.49 -2.50
C ASN A 169 -11.71 18.80 -3.03
N GLN A 170 -10.41 18.80 -3.38
CA GLN A 170 -9.79 19.98 -3.95
C GLN A 170 -10.21 20.21 -5.41
N PRO A 171 -10.32 21.47 -5.85
CA PRO A 171 -10.49 21.75 -7.26
C PRO A 171 -9.30 21.21 -8.06
N THR A 172 -9.56 20.74 -9.28
CA THR A 172 -8.53 20.19 -10.16
C THR A 172 -8.32 21.05 -11.39
N VAL A 173 -7.10 21.01 -11.94
CA VAL A 173 -6.72 21.65 -13.18
C VAL A 173 -6.20 20.62 -14.17
N ASN A 174 -6.53 20.81 -15.46
CA ASN A 174 -5.99 20.00 -16.55
C ASN A 174 -4.96 20.83 -17.33
N LEU A 175 -3.69 20.47 -17.18
CA LEU A 175 -2.55 21.05 -17.90
C LEU A 175 -1.92 20.04 -18.87
N GLY A 176 -2.69 19.03 -19.27
CA GLY A 176 -2.27 17.96 -20.16
C GLY A 176 -1.77 16.72 -19.44
N TYR A 177 -1.13 15.83 -20.18
CA TYR A 177 -0.78 14.46 -19.79
C TYR A 177 -0.15 14.29 -18.40
N LYS A 178 0.70 15.22 -17.94
CA LYS A 178 1.38 15.12 -16.63
C LYS A 178 0.63 15.80 -15.48
N ALA A 179 -0.54 16.37 -15.75
CA ALA A 179 -1.44 17.02 -14.80
C ALA A 179 -2.86 17.00 -15.36
N GLU A 180 -3.39 15.81 -15.66
CA GLU A 180 -4.70 15.65 -16.30
C GLU A 180 -5.86 16.10 -15.42
N SER A 181 -5.72 15.92 -14.10
CA SER A 181 -6.68 16.32 -13.09
C SER A 181 -5.91 16.54 -11.79
N ALA A 182 -4.95 17.48 -11.81
CA ALA A 182 -4.09 17.75 -10.67
C ALA A 182 -4.82 18.64 -9.66
N PRO A 183 -4.95 18.21 -8.38
CA PRO A 183 -5.59 19.00 -7.34
C PRO A 183 -4.69 20.16 -6.90
N TYR A 184 -5.29 21.30 -6.55
CA TYR A 184 -4.60 22.48 -6.07
C TYR A 184 -5.31 23.13 -4.87
N VAL A 185 -4.55 23.78 -4.00
CA VAL A 185 -5.03 24.25 -2.68
C VAL A 185 -5.58 25.67 -2.66
N GLU A 186 -5.40 26.44 -3.72
CA GLU A 186 -5.85 27.84 -3.78
C GLU A 186 -7.30 27.96 -4.30
N THR A 187 -7.90 29.14 -4.13
CA THR A 187 -9.26 29.39 -4.64
C THR A 187 -9.31 29.47 -6.18
N ALA A 188 -8.16 29.67 -6.81
CA ALA A 188 -7.96 29.57 -8.25
C ALA A 188 -6.54 29.12 -8.51
N TYR A 189 -6.34 28.18 -9.45
CA TYR A 189 -5.01 27.79 -9.87
C TYR A 189 -4.27 29.00 -10.47
N THR A 190 -3.11 29.32 -9.92
CA THR A 190 -2.27 30.42 -10.38
C THR A 190 -0.97 29.92 -10.98
N ASP A 191 -0.34 28.95 -10.36
CA ASP A 191 0.87 28.33 -10.86
C ASP A 191 1.07 26.93 -10.23
N PRO A 192 2.03 26.13 -10.70
CA PRO A 192 2.27 24.77 -10.19
C PRO A 192 2.66 24.65 -8.71
N THR A 193 2.98 25.75 -8.01
CA THR A 193 3.24 25.72 -6.56
C THR A 193 1.96 25.45 -5.76
N ASP A 194 0.80 25.61 -6.38
CA ASP A 194 -0.52 25.33 -5.80
C ASP A 194 -0.85 23.82 -5.77
N PHE A 195 -0.10 22.97 -6.48
CA PHE A 195 -0.32 21.51 -6.46
C PHE A 195 -0.15 20.90 -5.08
N ILE A 196 -0.84 19.80 -4.85
CA ILE A 196 -0.65 19.02 -3.61
C ILE A 196 0.59 18.14 -3.79
N TYR A 197 1.69 18.62 -3.23
CA TYR A 197 2.96 17.90 -3.18
C TYR A 197 3.00 16.87 -2.07
N MET A 198 3.86 15.86 -2.25
CA MET A 198 4.08 14.82 -1.25
C MET A 198 5.57 14.50 -1.06
N ASN A 199 5.90 14.05 0.16
CA ASN A 199 7.13 13.35 0.51
C ASN A 199 6.75 12.04 1.17
N ILE A 200 7.51 10.97 0.94
CA ILE A 200 7.25 9.65 1.53
C ILE A 200 8.52 9.16 2.25
N GLU A 201 8.37 8.77 3.51
CA GLU A 201 9.43 8.28 4.39
C GLU A 201 9.01 7.04 5.20
#